data_aa90e5116b1094735e98ee7885265b5a
#
_entry.id   aa90e5116b1094735e98ee7885265b5a
#
_cell.length_a   1.000
_cell.length_b   1.000
_cell.length_c   1.000
_cell.angle_alpha   90.00
_cell.angle_beta   90.00
_cell.angle_gamma   90.00
#
_symmetry.space_group_name_H-M   'P 1'
#
loop_
_entity.id
_entity.type
_entity.pdbx_description
1 polymer ?
#
loop_
_entity_poly.entity_id
_entity_poly.type
_entity_poly.pdbx_seq_one_letter_code
_entity_poly.pdbx_strand_id
1 'polypeptide(L)'
;MQSDELSLATRAAWLSYVGKHTQEEIAGRLGAPGLHLFDARAADRYRGENETIDPVAGHVPGAINAPYALNLDADGRFLSAGELRERYETLLGDAPAEEAIFYCGSGVSAVHDLIAVEVAGLGLPRLYVGSWSEWIADPARPVASGATP
;
A
#
# COMPACT_ATOMS: atom_id res chain seq x y z
N MET A 1 13.60 28.79 2.74
CA MET A 1 14.60 28.54 1.89
C MET A 1 14.55 27.15 1.40
N GLN A 2 15.06 26.58 0.97
CA GLN A 2 15.51 25.25 0.71
C GLN A 2 14.53 24.14 1.09
N SER A 3 13.34 24.48 1.61
CA SER A 3 12.33 23.50 1.94
C SER A 3 11.88 22.71 0.70
N ASP A 4 11.83 23.37 -0.45
CA ASP A 4 11.40 22.71 -1.69
C ASP A 4 12.52 21.88 -2.32
N GLU A 5 13.76 22.34 -2.26
CA GLU A 5 14.92 21.58 -2.75
C GLU A 5 15.19 20.35 -1.88
N LEU A 6 15.14 20.51 -0.56
CA LEU A 6 15.22 19.39 0.37
C LEU A 6 14.08 18.40 0.16
N SER A 7 12.88 18.91 -0.10
CA SER A 7 11.71 18.08 -0.38
C SER A 7 11.90 17.25 -1.64
N LEU A 8 12.41 17.84 -2.72
CA LEU A 8 12.64 17.13 -3.98
C LEU A 8 13.77 16.08 -3.85
N ALA A 9 14.87 16.45 -3.23
CA ALA A 9 15.98 15.53 -3.00
C ALA A 9 15.56 14.39 -2.05
N THR A 10 14.82 14.70 -1.01
CA THR A 10 14.30 13.72 -0.06
C THR A 10 13.31 12.78 -0.74
N ARG A 11 12.41 13.29 -1.58
CA ARG A 11 11.46 12.48 -2.36
C ARG A 11 12.19 11.55 -3.33
N ALA A 12 13.19 12.06 -4.05
CA ALA A 12 13.96 11.26 -4.98
C ALA A 12 14.75 10.15 -4.27
N ALA A 13 15.40 10.49 -3.17
CA ALA A 13 16.13 9.53 -2.35
C ALA A 13 15.19 8.49 -1.75
N TRP A 14 14.03 8.93 -1.26
CA TRP A 14 13.03 8.05 -0.66
C TRP A 14 12.43 7.09 -1.69
N LEU A 15 12.06 7.58 -2.87
CA LEU A 15 11.55 6.75 -3.96
C LEU A 15 12.60 5.75 -4.47
N SER A 16 13.87 6.13 -4.43
CA SER A 16 14.97 5.22 -4.76
C SER A 16 15.15 4.14 -3.69
N TYR A 17 15.01 4.51 -2.43
CA TYR A 17 15.20 3.61 -1.29
C TYR A 17 14.04 2.61 -1.14
N VAL A 18 12.80 3.07 -1.30
CA VAL A 18 11.60 2.25 -1.14
C VAL A 18 11.52 1.11 -2.15
N GLY A 19 12.21 1.23 -3.26
CA GLY A 19 12.10 0.26 -4.34
C GLY A 19 10.79 0.44 -5.10
N LYS A 20 10.90 0.48 -6.40
CA LYS A 20 9.76 0.57 -7.30
C LYS A 20 9.41 -0.82 -7.79
N HIS A 21 8.15 -1.17 -7.69
CA HIS A 21 7.62 -2.36 -8.33
C HIS A 21 6.78 -1.95 -9.53
N THR A 22 6.92 -2.70 -10.62
CA THR A 22 6.09 -2.52 -11.80
C THR A 22 4.89 -3.43 -11.73
N GLN A 23 3.85 -3.07 -12.49
CA GLN A 23 2.67 -3.90 -12.67
C GLN A 23 3.02 -5.28 -13.23
N GLU A 24 4.02 -5.37 -14.11
CA GLU A 24 4.48 -6.63 -14.69
C GLU A 24 5.10 -7.55 -13.64
N GLU A 25 5.91 -7.01 -12.75
CA GLU A 25 6.51 -7.77 -11.65
C GLU A 25 5.45 -8.34 -10.73
N ILE A 26 4.45 -7.54 -10.36
CA ILE A 26 3.34 -7.99 -9.51
C ILE A 26 2.49 -9.02 -10.24
N ALA A 27 2.13 -8.76 -11.50
CA ALA A 27 1.35 -9.68 -12.31
C ALA A 27 2.03 -11.05 -12.46
N GLY A 28 3.35 -11.05 -12.65
CA GLY A 28 4.13 -12.28 -12.76
C GLY A 28 4.27 -13.06 -11.45
N ARG A 29 3.96 -12.45 -10.33
CA ARG A 29 4.08 -13.06 -8.99
C ARG A 29 2.74 -13.33 -8.31
N LEU A 30 1.62 -13.07 -8.98
CA LEU A 30 0.29 -13.32 -8.40
C LEU A 30 0.15 -14.79 -7.96
N GLY A 31 -0.31 -14.98 -6.73
CA GLY A 31 -0.44 -16.30 -6.12
C GLY A 31 0.86 -16.92 -5.61
N ALA A 32 2.01 -16.27 -5.81
CA ALA A 32 3.27 -16.76 -5.26
C ALA A 32 3.33 -16.53 -3.75
N PRO A 33 3.82 -17.51 -2.95
CA PRO A 33 3.88 -17.38 -1.49
C PRO A 33 4.74 -16.22 -1.00
N GLY A 34 5.71 -15.79 -1.78
CA GLY A 34 6.60 -14.67 -1.45
C GLY A 34 6.06 -13.29 -1.81
N LEU A 35 4.88 -13.19 -2.41
CA LEU A 35 4.26 -11.90 -2.71
C LEU A 35 3.39 -11.45 -1.53
N HIS A 36 3.82 -10.39 -0.86
CA HIS A 36 3.10 -9.77 0.25
C HIS A 36 2.59 -8.40 -0.19
N LEU A 37 1.37 -8.38 -0.73
CA LEU A 37 0.76 -7.21 -1.32
C LEU A 37 -0.36 -6.67 -0.43
N PHE A 38 -0.36 -5.35 -0.20
CA PHE A 38 -1.31 -4.66 0.66
C PHE A 38 -1.97 -3.49 -0.05
N ASP A 39 -3.28 -3.39 0.09
CA ASP A 39 -4.10 -2.31 -0.46
C ASP A 39 -4.45 -1.32 0.65
N ALA A 40 -3.95 -0.08 0.53
CA ALA A 40 -4.13 0.97 1.52
C ALA A 40 -5.45 1.74 1.40
N ARG A 41 -6.28 1.41 0.41
CA ARG A 41 -7.57 2.09 0.23
C ARG A 41 -8.57 1.70 1.30
N ALA A 42 -9.65 2.49 1.39
CA ALA A 42 -10.77 2.17 2.28
C ALA A 42 -11.35 0.78 1.99
N ALA A 43 -11.85 0.13 3.04
CA ALA A 43 -12.32 -1.25 2.96
C ALA A 43 -13.45 -1.48 1.95
N ASP A 44 -14.35 -0.52 1.80
CA ASP A 44 -15.45 -0.60 0.83
C ASP A 44 -14.93 -0.56 -0.63
N ARG A 45 -13.94 0.27 -0.92
CA ARG A 45 -13.29 0.30 -2.23
C ARG A 45 -12.54 -1.00 -2.52
N TYR A 46 -11.82 -1.51 -1.53
CA TYR A 46 -11.15 -2.81 -1.64
C TYR A 46 -12.14 -3.93 -1.98
N ARG A 47 -13.29 -3.97 -1.30
CA ARG A 47 -14.32 -4.96 -1.57
C ARG A 47 -15.03 -4.78 -2.91
N GLY A 48 -14.88 -3.62 -3.54
CA GLY A 48 -15.57 -3.29 -4.78
C GLY A 48 -17.02 -2.82 -4.59
N GLU A 49 -17.36 -2.31 -3.42
CA GLU A 49 -18.73 -1.94 -3.07
C GLU A 49 -19.09 -0.48 -3.37
N ASN A 50 -18.16 0.45 -3.18
CA ASN A 50 -18.40 1.89 -3.31
C ASN A 50 -17.33 2.56 -4.17
N GLU A 51 -17.13 2.06 -5.39
CA GLU A 51 -16.16 2.66 -6.28
C GLU A 51 -16.78 3.86 -7.00
N THR A 52 -16.35 5.07 -6.62
CA THR A 52 -16.83 6.32 -7.20
C THR A 52 -15.75 7.10 -7.96
N ILE A 53 -14.51 6.62 -7.93
CA ILE A 53 -13.34 7.31 -8.48
C ILE A 53 -12.84 6.62 -9.75
N ASP A 54 -12.65 5.31 -9.70
CA ASP A 54 -12.09 4.53 -10.79
C ASP A 54 -13.18 3.78 -11.57
N PRO A 55 -12.94 3.48 -12.86
CA PRO A 55 -13.93 2.80 -13.70
C PRO A 55 -14.10 1.31 -13.37
N VAL A 56 -13.18 0.71 -12.62
CA VAL A 56 -13.23 -0.70 -12.23
C VAL A 56 -13.16 -0.80 -10.71
N ALA A 57 -14.07 -1.56 -10.13
CA ALA A 57 -14.13 -1.81 -8.70
C ALA A 57 -13.39 -3.10 -8.31
N GLY A 58 -12.92 -3.18 -7.07
CA GLY A 58 -12.25 -4.37 -6.54
C GLY A 58 -10.81 -4.11 -6.12
N HIS A 59 -9.99 -5.17 -6.11
CA HIS A 59 -8.58 -5.11 -5.70
C HIS A 59 -7.72 -6.08 -6.50
N VAL A 60 -6.41 -5.92 -6.41
CA VAL A 60 -5.46 -6.87 -7.01
C VAL A 60 -5.60 -8.21 -6.31
N PRO A 61 -5.76 -9.33 -7.03
CA PRO A 61 -5.91 -10.64 -6.41
C PRO A 61 -4.74 -10.97 -5.49
N GLY A 62 -5.05 -11.45 -4.29
CA GLY A 62 -4.07 -11.78 -3.26
C GLY A 62 -3.68 -10.61 -2.36
N ALA A 63 -4.10 -9.38 -2.66
CA ALA A 63 -3.83 -8.22 -1.81
C ALA A 63 -4.64 -8.26 -0.52
N ILE A 64 -3.99 -7.94 0.59
CA ILE A 64 -4.62 -7.78 1.89
C ILE A 64 -4.97 -6.32 2.09
N ASN A 65 -6.16 -6.03 2.60
CA ASN A 65 -6.57 -4.65 2.85
C ASN A 65 -5.92 -4.11 4.13
N ALA A 66 -5.22 -2.99 3.99
CA ALA A 66 -4.60 -2.25 5.09
C ALA A 66 -5.01 -0.78 5.00
N PRO A 67 -6.28 -0.42 5.29
CA PRO A 67 -6.77 0.93 5.12
C PRO A 67 -5.91 1.94 5.88
N TYR A 68 -5.40 2.95 5.18
CA TYR A 68 -4.51 3.95 5.80
C TYR A 68 -5.20 4.73 6.92
N ALA A 69 -6.50 4.92 6.84
CA ALA A 69 -7.26 5.63 7.88
C ALA A 69 -7.18 4.95 9.25
N LEU A 70 -6.94 3.64 9.30
CA LEU A 70 -6.78 2.89 10.54
C LEU A 70 -5.42 3.10 11.23
N ASN A 71 -4.52 3.85 10.61
CA ASN A 71 -3.28 4.29 11.25
C ASN A 71 -3.49 5.51 12.16
N LEU A 72 -4.69 6.08 12.15
CA LEU A 72 -5.00 7.34 12.81
C LEU A 72 -5.96 7.13 13.98
N ASP A 73 -5.78 7.98 15.00
CA ASP A 73 -6.73 8.09 16.12
C ASP A 73 -7.93 8.99 15.73
N ALA A 74 -8.83 9.20 16.69
CA ALA A 74 -10.03 10.02 16.50
C ALA A 74 -9.72 11.50 16.17
N ASP A 75 -8.53 11.98 16.53
CA ASP A 75 -8.08 13.35 16.26
C ASP A 75 -7.31 13.48 14.92
N GLY A 76 -7.22 12.41 14.17
CA GLY A 76 -6.50 12.38 12.88
C GLY A 76 -4.98 12.33 13.02
N ARG A 77 -4.46 11.94 14.18
CA ARG A 77 -3.03 11.76 14.43
C ARG A 77 -2.67 10.29 14.30
N PHE A 78 -1.42 10.02 13.96
CA PHE A 78 -0.94 8.64 14.00
C PHE A 78 -1.17 8.01 15.37
N LEU A 79 -1.56 6.76 15.38
CA LEU A 79 -1.52 5.91 16.56
C LEU A 79 -0.10 5.89 17.14
N SER A 80 0.05 5.52 18.39
CA SER A 80 1.38 5.34 18.99
C SER A 80 2.20 4.30 18.23
N ALA A 81 3.52 4.38 18.34
CA ALA A 81 4.41 3.39 17.72
C ALA A 81 4.07 1.96 18.15
N GLY A 82 3.69 1.76 19.41
CA GLY A 82 3.29 0.45 19.93
C GLY A 82 2.00 -0.07 19.31
N GLU A 83 0.98 0.78 19.17
CA GLU A 83 -0.29 0.42 18.53
C GLU A 83 -0.11 0.12 17.04
N LEU A 84 0.69 0.92 16.34
CA LEU A 84 1.04 0.68 14.94
C LEU A 84 1.80 -0.63 14.77
N ARG A 85 2.72 -0.91 15.68
CA ARG A 85 3.50 -2.14 15.66
C ARG A 85 2.59 -3.37 15.79
N GLU A 86 1.69 -3.36 16.74
CA GLU A 86 0.72 -4.46 16.94
C GLU A 86 -0.14 -4.67 15.69
N ARG A 87 -0.63 -3.60 15.10
CA ARG A 87 -1.42 -3.64 13.87
C ARG A 87 -0.65 -4.27 12.71
N TYR A 88 0.56 -3.80 12.47
CA TYR A 88 1.34 -4.26 11.30
C TYR A 88 2.01 -5.61 11.52
N GLU A 89 2.36 -5.96 12.73
CA GLU A 89 2.79 -7.34 13.03
C GLU A 89 1.69 -8.36 12.70
N THR A 90 0.44 -8.02 12.99
CA THR A 90 -0.71 -8.85 12.62
C THR A 90 -0.86 -8.95 11.10
N LEU A 91 -0.74 -7.83 10.38
CA LEU A 91 -0.90 -7.79 8.93
C LEU A 91 0.25 -8.47 8.18
N LEU A 92 1.48 -8.25 8.62
CA LEU A 92 2.68 -8.80 7.97
C LEU A 92 2.88 -10.29 8.28
N GLY A 93 2.40 -10.75 9.45
CA GLY A 93 2.70 -12.11 9.89
C GLY A 93 4.20 -12.32 10.01
N ASP A 94 4.73 -13.35 9.36
CA ASP A 94 6.16 -13.67 9.37
C ASP A 94 6.96 -12.93 8.28
N ALA A 95 6.30 -12.13 7.44
CA ALA A 95 6.97 -11.41 6.36
C ALA A 95 7.78 -10.23 6.89
N PRO A 96 9.03 -10.04 6.46
CA PRO A 96 9.76 -8.81 6.73
C PRO A 96 9.08 -7.61 6.06
N ALA A 97 9.11 -6.45 6.69
CA ALA A 97 8.52 -5.24 6.14
C ALA A 97 9.08 -4.89 4.74
N GLU A 98 10.37 -5.12 4.55
CA GLU A 98 11.08 -4.85 3.29
C GLU A 98 10.60 -5.69 2.11
N GLU A 99 9.91 -6.79 2.36
CA GLU A 99 9.30 -7.64 1.34
C GLU A 99 7.82 -7.29 1.07
N ALA A 100 7.21 -6.48 1.92
CA ALA A 100 5.84 -6.03 1.73
C ALA A 100 5.76 -4.92 0.67
N ILE A 101 4.74 -5.00 -0.17
CA ILE A 101 4.47 -4.03 -1.22
C ILE A 101 3.10 -3.42 -0.97
N PHE A 102 3.03 -2.10 -0.87
CA PHE A 102 1.79 -1.37 -0.66
C PHE A 102 1.38 -0.62 -1.92
N TYR A 103 0.09 -0.57 -2.18
CA TYR A 103 -0.49 0.26 -3.22
C TYR A 103 -1.79 0.91 -2.71
N CYS A 104 -2.28 1.90 -3.46
CA CYS A 104 -3.56 2.56 -3.18
C CYS A 104 -4.30 2.86 -4.50
N GLY A 105 -4.99 3.97 -4.60
CA GLY A 105 -5.65 4.38 -5.84
C GLY A 105 -4.67 4.91 -6.89
N SER A 106 -3.80 5.83 -6.48
CA SER A 106 -2.86 6.54 -7.35
C SER A 106 -1.43 6.65 -6.81
N GLY A 107 -1.10 5.90 -5.76
CA GLY A 107 0.24 5.88 -5.17
C GLY A 107 0.48 6.89 -4.05
N VAL A 108 -0.51 7.71 -3.68
CA VAL A 108 -0.35 8.74 -2.65
C VAL A 108 -0.64 8.21 -1.25
N SER A 109 -1.81 7.60 -1.04
CA SER A 109 -2.23 7.11 0.29
C SER A 109 -1.42 5.91 0.77
N ALA A 110 -0.86 5.11 -0.13
CA ALA A 110 0.01 3.99 0.24
C ALA A 110 1.26 4.44 1.00
N VAL A 111 1.76 5.63 0.71
CA VAL A 111 2.89 6.23 1.44
C VAL A 111 2.58 6.40 2.92
N HIS A 112 1.33 6.67 3.27
CA HIS A 112 0.88 6.78 4.64
C HIS A 112 1.09 5.46 5.41
N ASP A 113 0.77 4.33 4.80
CA ASP A 113 1.01 3.01 5.39
C ASP A 113 2.52 2.73 5.53
N LEU A 114 3.33 3.09 4.52
CA LEU A 114 4.78 2.92 4.59
C LEU A 114 5.39 3.68 5.78
N ILE A 115 4.97 4.92 5.97
CA ILE A 115 5.42 5.74 7.10
C ILE A 115 4.96 5.13 8.43
N ALA A 116 3.74 4.63 8.51
CA ALA A 116 3.22 3.98 9.71
C ALA A 116 4.03 2.74 10.08
N VAL A 117 4.41 1.92 9.11
CA VAL A 117 5.27 0.74 9.35
C VAL A 117 6.65 1.15 9.85
N GLU A 118 7.21 2.22 9.30
CA GLU A 118 8.51 2.75 9.74
C GLU A 118 8.42 3.32 11.16
N VAL A 119 7.39 4.09 11.47
CA VAL A 119 7.13 4.60 12.83
C VAL A 119 6.98 3.45 13.83
N ALA A 120 6.37 2.35 13.41
CA ALA A 120 6.25 1.14 14.22
C ALA A 120 7.59 0.45 14.49
N GLY A 121 8.66 0.84 13.83
CA GLY A 121 9.99 0.23 13.99
C GLY A 121 10.16 -1.11 13.30
N LEU A 122 9.31 -1.43 12.33
CA LEU A 122 9.32 -2.73 11.63
C LEU A 122 10.15 -2.72 10.35
N GLY A 123 10.58 -1.56 9.87
CA GLY A 123 11.32 -1.38 8.64
C GLY A 123 10.55 -0.53 7.63
N LEU A 124 11.03 -0.47 6.39
CA LEU A 124 10.41 0.31 5.34
C LEU A 124 9.93 -0.60 4.20
N PRO A 125 8.61 -0.69 4.01
CA PRO A 125 8.04 -1.45 2.91
C PRO A 125 8.32 -0.83 1.54
N ARG A 126 7.90 -1.51 0.50
CA ARG A 126 8.02 -1.10 -0.89
C ARG A 126 6.70 -0.54 -1.40
N LEU A 127 6.77 0.25 -2.46
CA LEU A 127 5.63 0.92 -3.06
C LEU A 127 5.41 0.46 -4.50
N TYR A 128 4.19 0.08 -4.82
CA TYR A 128 3.73 0.00 -6.19
C TYR A 128 3.09 1.36 -6.57
N VAL A 129 3.89 2.19 -7.22
CA VAL A 129 3.54 3.60 -7.50
C VAL A 129 2.31 3.71 -8.40
N GLY A 130 2.22 2.90 -9.44
CA GLY A 130 1.09 2.94 -10.39
C GLY A 130 -0.25 2.64 -9.75
N SER A 131 -0.24 1.80 -8.74
CA SER A 131 -1.40 1.48 -7.91
C SER A 131 -2.61 0.98 -8.71
N TRP A 132 -3.79 1.07 -8.13
CA TRP A 132 -5.02 0.57 -8.73
C TRP A 132 -5.32 1.19 -10.10
N SER A 133 -5.12 2.48 -10.25
CA SER A 133 -5.39 3.17 -11.52
C SER A 133 -4.55 2.63 -12.68
N GLU A 134 -3.30 2.26 -12.42
CA GLU A 134 -2.45 1.63 -13.44
C GLU A 134 -2.82 0.16 -13.66
N TRP A 135 -3.12 -0.57 -12.58
CA TRP A 135 -3.50 -1.98 -12.68
C TRP A 135 -4.69 -2.19 -13.60
N ILE A 136 -5.75 -1.42 -13.40
CA ILE A 136 -7.00 -1.53 -14.17
C ILE A 136 -6.91 -0.95 -15.59
N ALA A 137 -5.85 -0.23 -15.92
CA ALA A 137 -5.66 0.31 -17.27
C ALA A 137 -5.48 -0.80 -18.31
N ASP A 138 -5.01 -1.97 -17.90
CA ASP A 138 -4.94 -3.15 -18.76
C ASP A 138 -6.11 -4.09 -18.44
N PRO A 139 -7.10 -4.24 -19.34
CA PRO A 139 -8.26 -5.09 -19.09
C PRO A 139 -7.92 -6.58 -18.99
N ALA A 140 -6.74 -6.99 -19.41
CA ALA A 140 -6.28 -8.37 -19.31
C ALA A 140 -5.81 -8.74 -17.88
N ARG A 141 -5.59 -7.75 -16.99
CA ARG A 141 -5.18 -8.02 -15.62
C ARG A 141 -6.36 -8.46 -14.77
N PRO A 142 -6.18 -9.52 -13.96
CA PRO A 142 -7.26 -10.02 -13.11
C PRO A 142 -7.60 -9.03 -12.00
N VAL A 143 -8.86 -9.05 -11.59
CA VAL A 143 -9.41 -8.24 -10.52
C VAL A 143 -10.17 -9.16 -9.57
N ALA A 144 -9.98 -8.97 -8.27
CA ALA A 144 -10.75 -9.65 -7.23
C ALA A 144 -11.74 -8.67 -6.58
N SER A 145 -12.75 -9.19 -5.91
CA SER A 145 -13.70 -8.41 -5.13
C SER A 145 -14.11 -9.19 -3.87
N GLY A 146 -14.72 -8.49 -2.92
CA GLY A 146 -15.08 -9.08 -1.65
C GLY A 146 -14.05 -8.80 -0.56
N ALA A 147 -14.30 -9.34 0.65
CA ALA A 147 -13.50 -9.04 1.84
C ALA A 147 -12.20 -9.84 1.96
N THR A 148 -12.02 -10.84 1.11
CA THR A 148 -10.83 -11.71 1.14
C THR A 148 -9.89 -11.40 -0.01
N PRO A 149 -8.57 -11.66 0.18
CA PRO A 149 -7.56 -11.48 -0.86
C PRO A 149 -7.81 -12.24 -2.17
#